data_813f11fc6f108cae562472635e92a8db
#
_entry.id   813f11fc6f108cae562472635e92a8db
#
_cell.length_a   1.000
_cell.length_b   1.000
_cell.length_c   1.000
_cell.angle_alpha   90.00
_cell.angle_beta   90.00
_cell.angle_gamma   90.00
#
_symmetry.space_group_name_H-M   'P 1'
#
loop_
_entity.id
_entity.type
_entity.pdbx_description
1 polymer ?
#
loop_
_entity_poly.entity_id
_entity_poly.type
_entity_poly.pdbx_seq_one_letter_code
_entity_poly.pdbx_strand_id
1 'polypeptide(L)'
;MYISPEGALGKLDAIGYAVCHRIDARSFHIGDRQLPLCARCTGEFYAAGFTLIFQVFMSGKRSKLPSRGIIAVLVLFFLAFGIDGSNSYLYLLKQTSQGTLDQIPNLYVPNNILRLFTGSGMGIALAAALYPIVNQTLWRELDERPALEWKSFGILVGLIAIINLLVFADSPIILYPMAYLSALGMLSLLVIVFAILWIMIMRQDNTFEQAHQLWLPLLSGLTLALLMLLSIDLLRMQLTGTWSGFPGLSG
;
A
#
# COMPACT_ATOMS: atom_id res chain seq x y z
N MET A 1 9.77 25.78 -11.40
CA MET A 1 10.50 24.74 -10.64
C MET A 1 9.59 24.30 -9.52
N TYR A 2 9.00 23.12 -9.65
CA TYR A 2 8.06 22.60 -8.65
C TYR A 2 8.90 22.07 -7.48
N ILE A 3 8.92 22.82 -6.41
CA ILE A 3 9.60 22.42 -5.18
C ILE A 3 8.64 21.51 -4.42
N SER A 4 9.01 20.27 -4.17
CA SER A 4 8.25 19.40 -3.27
C SER A 4 8.20 20.07 -1.88
N PRO A 5 7.15 19.79 -1.06
CA PRO A 5 7.05 20.35 0.28
C PRO A 5 8.36 20.20 1.06
N GLU A 6 8.74 21.21 1.83
CA GLU A 6 10.00 21.23 2.58
C GLU A 6 10.00 20.22 3.74
N GLY A 7 11.20 19.77 4.12
CA GLY A 7 11.45 18.90 5.27
C GLY A 7 11.66 17.42 4.93
N ALA A 8 12.00 16.62 5.96
CA ALA A 8 12.34 15.21 5.82
C ALA A 8 11.18 14.37 5.21
N LEU A 9 9.94 14.71 5.51
CA LEU A 9 8.75 14.05 4.97
C LEU A 9 8.30 14.64 3.62
N GLY A 10 8.84 15.78 3.17
CA GLY A 10 8.37 16.46 1.95
C GLY A 10 8.52 15.63 0.69
N LYS A 11 9.60 14.84 0.58
CA LYS A 11 9.81 13.91 -0.54
C LYS A 11 8.83 12.74 -0.51
N LEU A 12 8.44 12.29 0.69
CA LEU A 12 7.44 11.25 0.87
C LEU A 12 6.04 11.76 0.55
N ASP A 13 5.79 13.06 0.77
CA ASP A 13 4.54 13.71 0.40
C ASP A 13 4.30 13.65 -1.11
N ALA A 14 5.33 13.74 -1.95
CA ALA A 14 5.21 13.57 -3.40
C ALA A 14 4.70 12.16 -3.75
N ILE A 15 5.26 11.10 -3.12
CA ILE A 15 4.77 9.74 -3.31
C ILE A 15 3.30 9.63 -2.87
N GLY A 16 2.97 10.17 -1.69
CA GLY A 16 1.60 10.17 -1.17
C GLY A 16 0.64 10.97 -2.06
N TYR A 17 1.09 12.10 -2.59
CA TYR A 17 0.30 12.97 -3.45
C TYR A 17 -0.11 12.28 -4.75
N ALA A 18 0.77 11.49 -5.36
CA ALA A 18 0.46 10.76 -6.58
C ALA A 18 -0.65 9.70 -6.39
N VAL A 19 -0.72 9.03 -5.22
CA VAL A 19 -1.54 7.82 -5.05
C VAL A 19 -2.66 7.94 -4.04
N CYS A 20 -2.67 8.99 -3.21
CA CYS A 20 -3.62 9.17 -2.13
C CYS A 20 -4.38 10.51 -2.25
N HIS A 21 -5.66 10.51 -1.85
CA HIS A 21 -6.45 11.74 -1.80
C HIS A 21 -5.97 12.72 -0.74
N ARG A 22 -5.23 12.25 0.27
CA ARG A 22 -4.66 13.06 1.36
C ARG A 22 -5.72 13.93 2.06
N ILE A 23 -6.88 13.35 2.37
CA ILE A 23 -7.92 14.03 3.15
C ILE A 23 -7.46 14.11 4.59
N ASP A 24 -7.37 15.31 5.14
CA ASP A 24 -6.80 15.60 6.45
C ASP A 24 -7.48 14.82 7.58
N ALA A 25 -8.81 14.89 7.69
CA ALA A 25 -9.61 14.17 8.69
C ALA A 25 -9.48 12.63 8.61
N ARG A 26 -8.90 12.09 7.54
CA ARG A 26 -8.70 10.65 7.31
C ARG A 26 -7.25 10.20 7.43
N SER A 27 -6.43 11.03 8.02
CA SER A 27 -4.99 10.81 8.16
C SER A 27 -4.55 10.85 9.61
N PHE A 28 -3.40 10.25 9.89
CA PHE A 28 -2.69 10.46 11.15
C PHE A 28 -1.82 11.72 11.03
N HIS A 29 -1.49 12.33 12.18
CA HIS A 29 -0.72 13.58 12.24
C HIS A 29 0.49 13.41 13.15
N ILE A 30 1.56 14.09 12.82
CA ILE A 30 2.73 14.28 13.67
C ILE A 30 2.77 15.75 14.05
N GLY A 31 2.26 16.09 15.24
CA GLY A 31 1.94 17.48 15.57
C GLY A 31 0.88 18.03 14.60
N ASP A 32 1.15 19.17 13.99
CA ASP A 32 0.24 19.80 13.02
C ASP A 32 0.42 19.27 11.58
N ARG A 33 1.31 18.31 11.38
CA ARG A 33 1.63 17.81 10.04
C ARG A 33 0.95 16.48 9.75
N GLN A 34 0.15 16.44 8.69
CA GLN A 34 -0.44 15.22 8.14
C GLN A 34 0.64 14.25 7.63
N LEU A 35 0.45 12.95 7.83
CA LEU A 35 1.27 11.91 7.20
C LEU A 35 1.15 11.96 5.67
N PRO A 36 2.16 11.46 4.94
CA PRO A 36 2.15 11.42 3.47
C PRO A 36 0.94 10.69 2.88
N LEU A 37 0.40 9.70 3.59
CA LEU A 37 -0.72 8.88 3.18
C LEU A 37 -1.85 8.95 4.22
N CYS A 38 -3.10 8.81 3.76
CA CYS A 38 -4.23 8.66 4.68
C CYS A 38 -4.15 7.34 5.46
N ALA A 39 -4.87 7.22 6.57
CA ALA A 39 -4.79 6.08 7.49
C ALA A 39 -4.96 4.71 6.79
N ARG A 40 -5.86 4.60 5.80
CA ARG A 40 -6.07 3.37 5.03
C ARG A 40 -4.88 3.02 4.15
N CYS A 41 -4.40 3.98 3.35
CA CYS A 41 -3.23 3.80 2.49
C CYS A 41 -1.95 3.56 3.31
N THR A 42 -1.82 4.21 4.47
CA THR A 42 -0.73 3.93 5.40
C THR A 42 -0.75 2.46 5.81
N GLY A 43 -1.92 1.94 6.25
CA GLY A 43 -2.09 0.53 6.58
C GLY A 43 -1.76 -0.41 5.42
N GLU A 44 -2.33 -0.14 4.26
CA GLU A 44 -2.17 -0.96 3.05
C GLU A 44 -0.70 -1.08 2.63
N PHE A 45 -0.02 0.03 2.46
CA PHE A 45 1.31 0.01 1.87
C PHE A 45 2.42 -0.42 2.84
N TYR A 46 2.34 -0.05 4.14
CA TYR A 46 3.33 -0.58 5.06
C TYR A 46 3.16 -2.09 5.26
N ALA A 47 1.91 -2.58 5.36
CA ALA A 47 1.66 -4.01 5.54
C ALA A 47 2.03 -4.80 4.29
N ALA A 48 1.81 -4.27 3.09
CA ALA A 48 2.26 -4.90 1.85
C ALA A 48 3.80 -4.99 1.78
N GLY A 49 4.50 -3.88 2.04
CA GLY A 49 5.97 -3.88 2.06
C GLY A 49 6.53 -4.84 3.12
N PHE A 50 5.97 -4.82 4.33
CA PHE A 50 6.35 -5.74 5.41
C PHE A 50 6.10 -7.20 5.02
N THR A 51 4.95 -7.51 4.43
CA THR A 51 4.60 -8.86 3.97
C THR A 51 5.56 -9.36 2.89
N LEU A 52 5.92 -8.53 1.91
CA LEU A 52 6.90 -8.89 0.88
C LEU A 52 8.26 -9.21 1.50
N ILE A 53 8.75 -8.35 2.39
CA ILE A 53 10.03 -8.58 3.10
C ILE A 53 9.95 -9.87 3.92
N PHE A 54 8.88 -10.06 4.69
CA PHE A 54 8.66 -11.27 5.47
C PHE A 54 8.69 -12.53 4.60
N GLN A 55 8.02 -12.52 3.44
CA GLN A 55 7.99 -13.66 2.53
C GLN A 55 9.36 -13.91 1.87
N VAL A 56 10.16 -12.89 1.56
CA VAL A 56 11.53 -13.06 1.07
C VAL A 56 12.36 -13.87 2.07
N PHE A 57 12.27 -13.55 3.37
CA PHE A 57 13.03 -14.25 4.40
C PHE A 57 12.46 -15.63 4.75
N MET A 58 11.14 -15.80 4.76
CA MET A 58 10.50 -17.03 5.24
C MET A 58 10.19 -18.04 4.13
N SER A 59 10.01 -17.57 2.90
CA SER A 59 9.50 -18.40 1.80
C SER A 59 10.49 -18.56 0.64
N GLY A 60 11.45 -17.66 0.48
CA GLY A 60 12.45 -17.74 -0.59
C GLY A 60 11.82 -17.86 -1.98
N LYS A 61 12.19 -18.87 -2.77
CA LYS A 61 11.68 -19.10 -4.14
C LYS A 61 10.37 -19.90 -4.22
N ARG A 62 9.59 -19.98 -3.13
CA ARG A 62 8.30 -20.68 -3.13
C ARG A 62 7.30 -20.04 -4.07
N SER A 63 6.67 -20.85 -4.91
CA SER A 63 5.89 -20.36 -6.07
C SER A 63 4.42 -20.76 -6.05
N LYS A 64 3.98 -21.71 -5.20
CA LYS A 64 2.56 -22.07 -5.13
C LYS A 64 1.77 -21.08 -4.29
N LEU A 65 0.53 -20.86 -4.69
CA LEU A 65 -0.43 -20.07 -3.92
C LEU A 65 -0.64 -20.67 -2.52
N PRO A 66 -0.97 -19.87 -1.52
CA PRO A 66 -1.36 -20.34 -0.20
C PRO A 66 -2.51 -21.34 -0.23
N SER A 67 -2.71 -22.08 0.86
CA SER A 67 -3.84 -23.01 1.00
C SER A 67 -5.17 -22.30 0.82
N ARG A 68 -6.21 -23.03 0.39
CA ARG A 68 -7.57 -22.50 0.18
C ARG A 68 -8.12 -21.75 1.42
N GLY A 69 -7.79 -22.22 2.62
CA GLY A 69 -8.20 -21.56 3.86
C GLY A 69 -7.54 -20.20 4.05
N ILE A 70 -6.23 -20.07 3.76
CA ILE A 70 -5.54 -18.78 3.78
C ILE A 70 -6.09 -17.85 2.70
N ILE A 71 -6.32 -18.36 1.49
CA ILE A 71 -6.94 -17.58 0.40
C ILE A 71 -8.31 -17.05 0.83
N ALA A 72 -9.14 -17.86 1.50
CA ALA A 72 -10.43 -17.39 2.00
C ALA A 72 -10.28 -16.23 3.00
N VAL A 73 -9.29 -16.28 3.90
CA VAL A 73 -9.00 -15.16 4.83
C VAL A 73 -8.51 -13.92 4.08
N LEU A 74 -7.65 -14.08 3.07
CA LEU A 74 -7.18 -12.96 2.24
C LEU A 74 -8.34 -12.31 1.47
N VAL A 75 -9.29 -13.10 0.97
CA VAL A 75 -10.53 -12.60 0.34
C VAL A 75 -11.39 -11.85 1.36
N LEU A 76 -11.50 -12.33 2.60
CA LEU A 76 -12.21 -11.59 3.66
C LEU A 76 -11.54 -10.25 3.97
N PHE A 77 -10.20 -10.17 3.97
CA PHE A 77 -9.48 -8.90 4.12
C PHE A 77 -9.79 -7.93 2.97
N PHE A 78 -9.80 -8.43 1.73
CA PHE A 78 -10.17 -7.65 0.55
C PHE A 78 -11.61 -7.12 0.66
N LEU A 79 -12.56 -7.97 1.05
CA LEU A 79 -13.96 -7.57 1.22
C LEU A 79 -14.13 -6.55 2.36
N ALA A 80 -13.45 -6.74 3.49
CA ALA A 80 -13.47 -5.80 4.61
C ALA A 80 -12.95 -4.41 4.19
N PHE A 81 -11.86 -4.38 3.41
CA PHE A 81 -11.34 -3.15 2.82
C PHE A 81 -12.36 -2.48 1.87
N GLY A 82 -13.00 -3.26 1.00
CA GLY A 82 -14.02 -2.77 0.07
C GLY A 82 -15.24 -2.20 0.79
N ILE A 83 -15.74 -2.90 1.82
CA ILE A 83 -16.90 -2.47 2.63
C ILE A 83 -16.53 -1.17 3.39
N ASP A 84 -15.38 -1.12 4.07
CA ASP A 84 -14.95 0.09 4.78
C ASP A 84 -14.73 1.25 3.80
N GLY A 85 -14.17 0.97 2.62
CA GLY A 85 -13.98 1.95 1.55
C GLY A 85 -15.28 2.58 1.09
N SER A 86 -16.23 1.73 0.73
CA SER A 86 -17.57 2.14 0.25
C SER A 86 -18.34 2.91 1.31
N ASN A 87 -18.33 2.41 2.56
CA ASN A 87 -18.98 3.09 3.68
C ASN A 87 -18.36 4.47 3.96
N SER A 88 -17.02 4.55 3.94
CA SER A 88 -16.30 5.82 4.12
C SER A 88 -16.56 6.81 2.98
N TYR A 89 -16.68 6.33 1.75
CA TYR A 89 -16.99 7.17 0.59
C TYR A 89 -18.42 7.68 0.64
N LEU A 90 -19.38 6.82 0.97
CA LEU A 90 -20.78 7.24 1.17
C LEU A 90 -20.89 8.30 2.27
N TYR A 91 -20.17 8.14 3.38
CA TYR A 91 -20.14 9.13 4.46
C TYR A 91 -19.63 10.50 3.98
N LEU A 92 -18.59 10.52 3.14
CA LEU A 92 -18.06 11.74 2.54
C LEU A 92 -19.08 12.39 1.61
N LEU A 93 -19.72 11.62 0.73
CA LEU A 93 -20.72 12.12 -0.20
C LEU A 93 -21.90 12.77 0.53
N LYS A 94 -22.33 12.24 1.66
CA LYS A 94 -23.38 12.85 2.49
C LYS A 94 -22.98 14.21 3.02
N GLN A 95 -21.74 14.34 3.50
CA GLN A 95 -21.22 15.62 4.00
C GLN A 95 -21.16 16.70 2.91
N THR A 96 -20.99 16.32 1.64
CA THR A 96 -20.85 17.24 0.51
C THR A 96 -22.15 17.45 -0.28
N SER A 97 -23.15 16.55 -0.19
CA SER A 97 -24.33 16.50 -1.06
C SER A 97 -25.57 17.25 -0.53
N GLN A 98 -25.43 18.05 0.53
CA GLN A 98 -26.53 18.86 1.10
C GLN A 98 -27.84 18.08 1.32
N GLY A 99 -27.74 16.85 1.84
CA GLY A 99 -28.91 16.05 2.26
C GLY A 99 -29.51 15.12 1.21
N THR A 100 -29.07 15.14 -0.04
CA THR A 100 -29.65 14.29 -1.12
C THR A 100 -29.44 12.79 -0.87
N LEU A 101 -28.43 12.40 -0.10
CA LEU A 101 -28.05 11.01 0.17
C LEU A 101 -28.34 10.55 1.60
N ASP A 102 -29.00 11.37 2.43
CA ASP A 102 -29.25 11.06 3.85
C ASP A 102 -30.15 9.84 4.07
N GLN A 103 -30.95 9.48 3.07
CA GLN A 103 -31.83 8.31 3.12
C GLN A 103 -31.07 6.98 3.09
N ILE A 104 -29.81 6.95 2.62
CA ILE A 104 -29.01 5.72 2.56
C ILE A 104 -28.27 5.56 3.89
N PRO A 105 -28.53 4.55 4.74
CA PRO A 105 -27.85 4.43 6.02
C PRO A 105 -26.35 4.12 5.83
N ASN A 106 -25.49 4.73 6.67
CA ASN A 106 -24.12 4.26 6.82
C ASN A 106 -24.10 3.04 7.74
N LEU A 107 -23.22 2.08 7.47
CA LEU A 107 -23.04 0.90 8.32
C LEU A 107 -22.49 1.29 9.69
N TYR A 108 -21.59 2.27 9.73
CA TYR A 108 -20.96 2.81 10.95
C TYR A 108 -20.32 4.17 10.63
N VAL A 109 -19.96 4.91 11.68
CA VAL A 109 -19.16 6.15 11.56
C VAL A 109 -17.72 5.76 11.27
N PRO A 110 -17.16 6.14 10.10
CA PRO A 110 -15.80 5.78 9.73
C PRO A 110 -14.77 6.41 10.68
N ASN A 111 -13.75 5.63 11.07
CA ASN A 111 -12.64 6.12 11.89
C ASN A 111 -11.28 5.67 11.34
N ASN A 112 -10.20 6.38 11.73
CA ASN A 112 -8.86 6.13 11.18
C ASN A 112 -8.25 4.81 11.62
N ILE A 113 -8.67 4.30 12.78
CA ILE A 113 -8.23 3.01 13.31
C ILE A 113 -8.73 1.87 12.43
N LEU A 114 -10.04 1.85 12.16
CA LEU A 114 -10.63 0.82 11.30
C LEU A 114 -10.05 0.89 9.88
N ARG A 115 -9.83 2.11 9.36
CA ARG A 115 -9.14 2.31 8.08
C ARG A 115 -7.73 1.71 8.09
N LEU A 116 -6.97 1.87 9.17
CA LEU A 116 -5.64 1.28 9.30
C LEU A 116 -5.69 -0.24 9.25
N PHE A 117 -6.59 -0.87 10.01
CA PHE A 117 -6.72 -2.33 10.06
C PHE A 117 -7.22 -2.91 8.74
N THR A 118 -8.24 -2.32 8.13
CA THR A 118 -8.74 -2.79 6.83
C THR A 118 -7.72 -2.58 5.72
N GLY A 119 -6.98 -1.45 5.75
CA GLY A 119 -5.85 -1.20 4.88
C GLY A 119 -4.75 -2.24 5.04
N SER A 120 -4.35 -2.54 6.28
CA SER A 120 -3.32 -3.55 6.56
C SER A 120 -3.72 -4.94 6.08
N GLY A 121 -4.98 -5.33 6.26
CA GLY A 121 -5.51 -6.58 5.71
C GLY A 121 -5.40 -6.65 4.18
N MET A 122 -5.75 -5.56 3.49
CA MET A 122 -5.59 -5.42 2.04
C MET A 122 -4.13 -5.52 1.61
N GLY A 123 -3.21 -4.86 2.33
CA GLY A 123 -1.78 -4.93 2.07
C GLY A 123 -1.22 -6.35 2.18
N ILE A 124 -1.63 -7.11 3.22
CA ILE A 124 -1.29 -8.54 3.37
C ILE A 124 -1.82 -9.32 2.16
N ALA A 125 -3.09 -9.10 1.78
CA ALA A 125 -3.73 -9.84 0.70
C ALA A 125 -3.04 -9.61 -0.65
N LEU A 126 -2.73 -8.35 -0.98
CA LEU A 126 -2.02 -7.96 -2.20
C LEU A 126 -0.62 -8.60 -2.26
N ALA A 127 0.16 -8.45 -1.20
CA ALA A 127 1.54 -8.95 -1.18
C ALA A 127 1.58 -10.47 -1.18
N ALA A 128 0.69 -11.15 -0.44
CA ALA A 128 0.60 -12.60 -0.41
C ALA A 128 0.17 -13.21 -1.77
N ALA A 129 -0.63 -12.49 -2.54
CA ALA A 129 -0.99 -12.89 -3.91
C ALA A 129 0.14 -12.57 -4.91
N LEU A 130 0.79 -11.42 -4.77
CA LEU A 130 1.84 -10.96 -5.67
C LEU A 130 3.11 -11.81 -5.58
N TYR A 131 3.50 -12.22 -4.36
CA TYR A 131 4.76 -12.90 -4.13
C TYR A 131 4.97 -14.19 -4.94
N PRO A 132 4.02 -15.17 -4.98
CA PRO A 132 4.17 -16.35 -5.82
C PRO A 132 4.21 -16.01 -7.31
N ILE A 133 3.49 -14.98 -7.78
CA ILE A 133 3.52 -14.51 -9.15
C ILE A 133 4.91 -13.97 -9.50
N VAL A 134 5.49 -13.15 -8.61
CA VAL A 134 6.87 -12.65 -8.73
C VAL A 134 7.84 -13.81 -8.89
N ASN A 135 7.79 -14.80 -7.99
CA ASN A 135 8.69 -15.93 -8.03
C ASN A 135 8.54 -16.75 -9.33
N GLN A 136 7.30 -17.01 -9.78
CA GLN A 136 7.01 -17.69 -11.03
C GLN A 136 7.54 -16.94 -12.25
N THR A 137 7.54 -15.62 -12.23
CA THR A 137 8.05 -14.82 -13.34
C THR A 137 9.57 -14.73 -13.35
N LEU A 138 10.19 -14.65 -12.17
CA LEU A 138 11.62 -14.41 -12.07
C LEU A 138 12.47 -15.68 -12.23
N TRP A 139 12.17 -16.70 -11.41
CA TRP A 139 13.14 -17.76 -11.16
C TRP A 139 13.02 -18.91 -12.15
N ARG A 140 14.19 -19.37 -12.64
CA ARG A 140 14.32 -20.57 -13.46
C ARG A 140 14.02 -21.84 -12.67
N GLU A 141 14.51 -21.91 -11.42
CA GLU A 141 14.25 -23.01 -10.52
C GLU A 141 13.31 -22.53 -9.40
N LEU A 142 12.17 -23.19 -9.29
CA LEU A 142 11.10 -22.87 -8.36
C LEU A 142 11.01 -23.90 -7.24
N ASP A 143 10.73 -23.43 -6.04
CA ASP A 143 10.27 -24.28 -4.95
C ASP A 143 8.74 -24.39 -5.03
N GLU A 144 8.25 -25.59 -5.35
CA GLU A 144 6.83 -25.87 -5.52
C GLU A 144 6.03 -25.92 -4.20
N ARG A 145 6.58 -25.44 -3.09
CA ARG A 145 5.83 -25.30 -1.84
C ARG A 145 4.98 -24.03 -1.83
N PRO A 146 3.91 -24.00 -0.99
CA PRO A 146 3.12 -22.79 -0.81
C PRO A 146 3.97 -21.62 -0.32
N ALA A 147 3.78 -20.43 -0.94
CA ALA A 147 4.50 -19.21 -0.56
C ALA A 147 4.16 -18.75 0.87
N LEU A 148 3.02 -19.15 1.40
CA LEU A 148 2.60 -18.81 2.77
C LEU A 148 1.87 -20.01 3.41
N GLU A 149 2.37 -20.46 4.55
CA GLU A 149 1.80 -21.52 5.37
C GLU A 149 1.08 -20.94 6.60
N TRP A 150 0.18 -21.69 7.23
CA TRP A 150 -0.62 -21.21 8.36
C TRP A 150 0.23 -20.65 9.52
N LYS A 151 1.34 -21.29 9.84
CA LYS A 151 2.25 -20.83 10.91
C LYS A 151 2.84 -19.45 10.56
N SER A 152 3.41 -19.32 9.36
CA SER A 152 4.00 -18.06 8.88
C SER A 152 2.93 -16.98 8.72
N PHE A 153 1.74 -17.35 8.24
CA PHE A 153 0.60 -16.43 8.12
C PHE A 153 0.14 -15.90 9.48
N GLY A 154 0.01 -16.78 10.49
CA GLY A 154 -0.35 -16.38 11.85
C GLY A 154 0.68 -15.43 12.48
N ILE A 155 1.99 -15.71 12.29
CA ILE A 155 3.07 -14.82 12.75
C ILE A 155 2.98 -13.45 12.05
N LEU A 156 2.82 -13.45 10.72
CA LEU A 156 2.71 -12.23 9.93
C LEU A 156 1.53 -11.35 10.40
N VAL A 157 0.34 -11.93 10.49
CA VAL A 157 -0.86 -11.21 10.94
C VAL A 157 -0.69 -10.69 12.36
N GLY A 158 -0.11 -11.49 13.27
CA GLY A 158 0.19 -11.10 14.64
C GLY A 158 1.15 -9.91 14.71
N LEU A 159 2.23 -9.92 13.94
CA LEU A 159 3.19 -8.82 13.89
C LEU A 159 2.55 -7.53 13.36
N ILE A 160 1.79 -7.62 12.27
CA ILE A 160 1.08 -6.46 11.70
C ILE A 160 0.02 -5.93 12.68
N ALA A 161 -0.70 -6.81 13.38
CA ALA A 161 -1.64 -6.39 14.42
C ALA A 161 -0.95 -5.63 15.57
N ILE A 162 0.21 -6.10 16.03
CA ILE A 162 1.01 -5.41 17.04
C ILE A 162 1.45 -4.02 16.54
N ILE A 163 1.94 -3.91 15.30
CA ILE A 163 2.32 -2.63 14.71
C ILE A 163 1.11 -1.69 14.66
N ASN A 164 -0.06 -2.17 14.21
CA ASN A 164 -1.28 -1.37 14.21
C ASN A 164 -1.67 -0.89 15.62
N LEU A 165 -1.55 -1.73 16.64
CA LEU A 165 -1.81 -1.35 18.02
C LEU A 165 -0.83 -0.27 18.53
N LEU A 166 0.43 -0.32 18.11
CA LEU A 166 1.41 0.71 18.49
C LEU A 166 1.06 2.08 17.88
N VAL A 167 0.40 2.13 16.73
CA VAL A 167 -0.06 3.40 16.13
C VAL A 167 -1.08 4.12 17.01
N PHE A 168 -1.84 3.39 17.87
CA PHE A 168 -2.74 4.02 18.83
C PHE A 168 -2.04 4.87 19.88
N ALA A 169 -0.76 4.65 20.12
CA ALA A 169 -0.01 5.49 21.04
C ALA A 169 0.18 6.93 20.54
N ASP A 170 -0.19 7.20 19.28
CA ASP A 170 -0.12 8.51 18.59
C ASP A 170 1.21 9.24 18.83
N SER A 171 2.29 8.46 18.93
CA SER A 171 3.62 8.95 19.24
C SER A 171 4.39 9.24 17.95
N PRO A 172 5.08 10.39 17.86
CA PRO A 172 5.97 10.71 16.74
C PRO A 172 7.01 9.62 16.48
N ILE A 173 7.51 8.95 17.53
CA ILE A 173 8.49 7.87 17.43
C ILE A 173 7.96 6.70 16.60
N ILE A 174 6.64 6.46 16.60
CA ILE A 174 5.98 5.40 15.84
C ILE A 174 5.51 5.92 14.48
N LEU A 175 4.94 7.11 14.44
CA LEU A 175 4.36 7.68 13.23
C LEU A 175 5.41 8.06 12.17
N TYR A 176 6.62 8.51 12.59
CA TYR A 176 7.71 8.76 11.63
C TYR A 176 8.15 7.50 10.86
N PRO A 177 8.52 6.39 11.52
CA PRO A 177 8.79 5.14 10.81
C PRO A 177 7.62 4.66 9.93
N MET A 178 6.37 4.81 10.41
CA MET A 178 5.19 4.44 9.62
C MET A 178 5.05 5.24 8.33
N ALA A 179 5.36 6.55 8.37
CA ALA A 179 5.36 7.39 7.17
C ALA A 179 6.38 6.90 6.13
N TYR A 180 7.59 6.53 6.57
CA TYR A 180 8.62 5.97 5.68
C TYR A 180 8.24 4.57 5.18
N LEU A 181 7.83 3.68 6.08
CA LEU A 181 7.48 2.30 5.71
C LEU A 181 6.31 2.25 4.72
N SER A 182 5.30 3.09 4.89
CA SER A 182 4.17 3.14 3.97
C SER A 182 4.56 3.71 2.60
N ALA A 183 5.32 4.79 2.55
CA ALA A 183 5.78 5.37 1.29
C ALA A 183 6.75 4.44 0.54
N LEU A 184 7.69 3.81 1.26
CA LEU A 184 8.63 2.84 0.67
C LEU A 184 7.91 1.54 0.26
N GLY A 185 6.94 1.08 1.05
CA GLY A 185 6.12 -0.08 0.71
C GLY A 185 5.33 0.14 -0.58
N MET A 186 4.73 1.32 -0.73
CA MET A 186 4.06 1.72 -1.97
C MET A 186 5.02 1.76 -3.16
N LEU A 187 6.17 2.42 -3.02
CA LEU A 187 7.17 2.48 -4.08
C LEU A 187 7.68 1.08 -4.45
N SER A 188 7.90 0.21 -3.45
CA SER A 188 8.35 -1.17 -3.68
C SER A 188 7.34 -1.99 -4.48
N LEU A 189 6.04 -1.87 -4.17
CA LEU A 189 4.99 -2.53 -4.95
C LEU A 189 5.00 -2.08 -6.41
N LEU A 190 5.09 -0.78 -6.67
CA LEU A 190 5.18 -0.25 -8.04
C LEU A 190 6.42 -0.75 -8.77
N VAL A 191 7.58 -0.71 -8.09
CA VAL A 191 8.85 -1.19 -8.67
C VAL A 191 8.73 -2.66 -9.07
N ILE A 192 8.17 -3.50 -8.20
CA ILE A 192 7.99 -4.93 -8.48
C ILE A 192 7.05 -5.14 -9.66
N VAL A 193 5.90 -4.46 -9.69
CA VAL A 193 4.93 -4.59 -10.78
C VAL A 193 5.53 -4.15 -12.11
N PHE A 194 6.21 -3.01 -12.16
CA PHE A 194 6.87 -2.54 -13.38
C PHE A 194 8.08 -3.38 -13.77
N ALA A 195 8.82 -3.95 -12.81
CA ALA A 195 9.90 -4.89 -13.11
C ALA A 195 9.38 -6.18 -13.75
N ILE A 196 8.26 -6.72 -13.26
CA ILE A 196 7.60 -7.88 -13.88
C ILE A 196 7.16 -7.54 -15.31
N LEU A 197 6.50 -6.40 -15.51
CA LEU A 197 6.10 -5.97 -16.85
C LEU A 197 7.29 -5.82 -17.79
N TRP A 198 8.39 -5.24 -17.30
CA TRP A 198 9.64 -5.13 -18.05
C TRP A 198 10.18 -6.50 -18.46
N ILE A 199 10.26 -7.47 -17.52
CA ILE A 199 10.73 -8.83 -17.75
C ILE A 199 9.88 -9.52 -18.82
N MET A 200 8.55 -9.40 -18.72
CA MET A 200 7.62 -9.99 -19.69
C MET A 200 7.76 -9.37 -21.09
N ILE A 201 7.90 -8.04 -21.18
CA ILE A 201 8.11 -7.34 -22.47
C ILE A 201 9.44 -7.78 -23.10
N MET A 202 10.50 -7.94 -22.28
CA MET A 202 11.80 -8.38 -22.74
C MET A 202 11.91 -9.90 -22.94
N ARG A 203 10.83 -10.65 -22.68
CA ARG A 203 10.78 -12.13 -22.76
C ARG A 203 11.88 -12.81 -21.95
N GLN A 204 12.13 -12.29 -20.75
CA GLN A 204 13.14 -12.79 -19.80
C GLN A 204 12.50 -13.56 -18.63
N ASP A 205 11.25 -14.00 -18.78
CA ASP A 205 10.57 -14.79 -17.76
C ASP A 205 11.27 -16.13 -17.56
N ASN A 206 11.34 -16.56 -16.29
CA ASN A 206 11.99 -17.81 -15.85
C ASN A 206 13.47 -17.95 -16.25
N THR A 207 14.21 -16.85 -16.34
CA THR A 207 15.62 -16.89 -16.77
C THR A 207 16.60 -16.63 -15.64
N PHE A 208 16.15 -16.06 -14.52
CA PHE A 208 17.03 -15.67 -13.43
C PHE A 208 17.34 -16.83 -12.46
N GLU A 209 18.59 -16.96 -12.12
CA GLU A 209 19.06 -17.98 -11.17
C GLU A 209 19.43 -17.35 -9.82
N GLN A 210 19.96 -16.12 -9.83
CA GLN A 210 20.49 -15.43 -8.66
C GLN A 210 19.93 -13.99 -8.54
N ALA A 211 19.77 -13.55 -7.30
CA ALA A 211 19.17 -12.25 -7.00
C ALA A 211 19.95 -11.05 -7.60
N HIS A 212 21.28 -11.16 -7.73
CA HIS A 212 22.08 -10.07 -8.30
C HIS A 212 21.76 -9.81 -9.78
N GLN A 213 21.19 -10.78 -10.50
CA GLN A 213 20.79 -10.59 -11.91
C GLN A 213 19.56 -9.69 -12.07
N LEU A 214 18.81 -9.46 -10.98
CA LEU A 214 17.58 -8.65 -10.98
C LEU A 214 17.84 -7.14 -10.96
N TRP A 215 19.11 -6.67 -10.87
CA TRP A 215 19.41 -5.25 -10.75
C TRP A 215 18.86 -4.42 -11.92
N LEU A 216 18.96 -4.93 -13.17
CA LEU A 216 18.48 -4.22 -14.35
C LEU A 216 16.94 -4.17 -14.42
N PRO A 217 16.19 -5.28 -14.26
CA PRO A 217 14.74 -5.24 -14.15
C PRO A 217 14.24 -4.32 -13.03
N LEU A 218 14.87 -4.38 -11.84
CA LEU A 218 14.49 -3.54 -10.71
C LEU A 218 14.77 -2.05 -10.97
N LEU A 219 15.89 -1.72 -11.62
CA LEU A 219 16.20 -0.34 -12.02
C LEU A 219 15.20 0.16 -13.07
N SER A 220 14.85 -0.68 -14.05
CA SER A 220 13.82 -0.37 -15.05
C SER A 220 12.47 -0.15 -14.39
N GLY A 221 12.08 -1.03 -13.45
CA GLY A 221 10.87 -0.90 -12.66
C GLY A 221 10.84 0.38 -11.83
N LEU A 222 11.95 0.72 -11.17
CA LEU A 222 12.08 1.98 -10.43
C LEU A 222 11.93 3.21 -11.32
N THR A 223 12.58 3.19 -12.49
CA THR A 223 12.49 4.31 -13.45
C THR A 223 11.04 4.50 -13.91
N LEU A 224 10.36 3.43 -14.28
CA LEU A 224 8.95 3.48 -14.70
C LEU A 224 8.02 3.92 -13.56
N ALA A 225 8.24 3.43 -12.34
CA ALA A 225 7.49 3.85 -11.16
C ALA A 225 7.67 5.36 -10.89
N LEU A 226 8.89 5.87 -10.93
CA LEU A 226 9.16 7.30 -10.71
C LEU A 226 8.59 8.16 -11.83
N LEU A 227 8.66 7.73 -13.09
CA LEU A 227 8.03 8.43 -14.22
C LEU A 227 6.52 8.48 -14.07
N MET A 228 5.88 7.38 -13.65
CA MET A 228 4.44 7.35 -13.40
C MET A 228 4.07 8.32 -12.27
N LEU A 229 4.77 8.26 -11.12
CA LEU A 229 4.52 9.16 -9.99
C LEU A 229 4.67 10.63 -10.39
N LEU A 230 5.77 10.97 -11.08
CA LEU A 230 6.01 12.33 -11.56
C LEU A 230 4.89 12.80 -12.51
N SER A 231 4.45 11.93 -13.42
CA SER A 231 3.39 12.26 -14.37
C SER A 231 2.06 12.55 -13.67
N ILE A 232 1.70 11.75 -12.65
CA ILE A 232 0.50 11.95 -11.85
C ILE A 232 0.62 13.21 -11.01
N ASP A 233 1.76 13.47 -10.39
CA ASP A 233 2.00 14.66 -9.59
C ASP A 233 1.88 15.94 -10.42
N LEU A 234 2.48 15.97 -11.61
CA LEU A 234 2.39 17.12 -12.51
C LEU A 234 0.95 17.35 -12.98
N LEU A 235 0.25 16.28 -13.38
CA LEU A 235 -1.14 16.37 -13.80
C LEU A 235 -2.04 16.88 -12.66
N ARG A 236 -1.89 16.30 -11.47
CA ARG A 236 -2.67 16.69 -10.30
C ARG A 236 -2.38 18.12 -9.88
N MET A 237 -1.10 18.54 -9.91
CA MET A 237 -0.72 19.92 -9.60
C MET A 237 -1.28 20.93 -10.60
N GLN A 238 -1.33 20.57 -11.90
CA GLN A 238 -1.98 21.39 -12.92
C GLN A 238 -3.49 21.54 -12.68
N LEU A 239 -4.15 20.46 -12.21
CA LEU A 239 -5.60 20.46 -11.96
C LEU A 239 -5.98 21.15 -10.65
N THR A 240 -5.18 21.01 -9.60
CA THR A 240 -5.53 21.47 -8.23
C THR A 240 -4.81 22.75 -7.82
N GLY A 241 -3.67 23.07 -8.43
CA GLY A 241 -2.82 24.21 -8.07
C GLY A 241 -2.15 24.11 -6.70
N THR A 242 -2.25 22.97 -6.00
CA THR A 242 -1.76 22.80 -4.63
C THR A 242 -1.18 21.42 -4.37
N TRP A 243 -0.23 21.34 -3.43
CA TRP A 243 0.31 20.08 -2.88
C TRP A 243 -0.52 19.50 -1.72
N SER A 244 -1.53 20.20 -1.26
CA SER A 244 -2.47 19.69 -0.27
C SER A 244 -3.44 18.66 -0.87
N GLY A 245 -4.34 18.09 -0.07
CA GLY A 245 -5.41 17.22 -0.57
C GLY A 245 -6.30 17.91 -1.61
N PHE A 246 -7.34 17.23 -2.07
CA PHE A 246 -8.26 17.81 -3.04
C PHE A 246 -8.96 19.06 -2.45
N PRO A 247 -8.96 20.20 -3.16
CA PRO A 247 -9.69 21.38 -2.73
C PRO A 247 -11.17 21.04 -2.54
N GLY A 248 -11.76 21.48 -1.42
CA GLY A 248 -13.17 21.22 -1.10
C GLY A 248 -13.45 19.89 -0.38
N LEU A 249 -12.43 19.05 -0.12
CA LEU A 249 -12.53 17.84 0.69
C LEU A 249 -11.83 17.98 2.05
N SER A 250 -11.37 19.17 2.40
CA SER A 250 -10.90 19.53 3.73
C SER A 250 -12.10 19.67 4.65
N GLY A 251 -12.45 18.60 5.36
CA GLY A 251 -13.43 18.64 6.44
C GLY A 251 -12.75 18.94 7.74
#